data_8af1ab39112894178d1a9d5f7bb21db4
#
_entry.id   8af1ab39112894178d1a9d5f7bb21db4
#
_cell.length_a   1.000
_cell.length_b   1.000
_cell.length_c   1.000
_cell.angle_alpha   90.00
_cell.angle_beta   90.00
_cell.angle_gamma   90.00
#
_symmetry.space_group_name_H-M   'P 1'
#
loop_
_entity.id
_entity.type
_entity.pdbx_description
1 polymer ?
#
loop_
_entity_poly.entity_id
_entity_poly.type
_entity_poly.pdbx_seq_one_letter_code
_entity_poly.pdbx_strand_id
1 'polypeptide(L)'
;QNPELVTEIAERVGSQSVIVVLDIKKKLLGGYEVYTHNGKKSTGINPIKFAKELERLGAGEIIINSIDQDGLMKGYDLNLIDKIAETISIPLTVLGGAGSMSDIEKVIEKHGVIGVAAGSLFVFKGPYKAVLINYPTQIEKNKIFKINKSGNTE
;
A
#
# COMPACT_ATOMS: atom_id res chain seq x y z
N GLN A 1 -20.57 -3.41 5.93
CA GLN A 1 -19.90 -4.48 5.18
C GLN A 1 -19.49 -5.53 6.19
N ASN A 2 -19.44 -6.78 5.78
CA ASN A 2 -19.28 -7.93 6.67
C ASN A 2 -17.80 -8.40 6.70
N PRO A 3 -17.01 -8.09 7.75
CA PRO A 3 -15.63 -8.57 7.86
C PRO A 3 -15.52 -10.09 8.00
N GLU A 4 -16.54 -10.76 8.53
CA GLU A 4 -16.62 -12.23 8.67
C GLU A 4 -16.50 -12.95 7.32
N LEU A 5 -16.83 -12.28 6.21
CA LEU A 5 -16.62 -12.80 4.87
C LEU A 5 -15.15 -13.17 4.59
N VAL A 6 -14.19 -12.47 5.24
CA VAL A 6 -12.77 -12.79 5.12
C VAL A 6 -12.50 -14.21 5.64
N THR A 7 -13.06 -14.54 6.80
CA THR A 7 -12.94 -15.88 7.40
C THR A 7 -13.59 -16.95 6.51
N GLU A 8 -14.80 -16.71 6.04
CA GLU A 8 -15.51 -17.65 5.17
C GLU A 8 -14.74 -17.96 3.88
N ILE A 9 -14.11 -16.94 3.27
CA ILE A 9 -13.30 -17.12 2.07
C ILE A 9 -12.00 -17.84 2.42
N ALA A 10 -11.32 -17.42 3.50
CA ALA A 10 -10.05 -18.02 3.92
C ALA A 10 -10.19 -19.51 4.24
N GLU A 11 -11.28 -19.94 4.86
CA GLU A 11 -11.58 -21.33 5.12
C GLU A 11 -11.77 -22.17 3.85
N ARG A 12 -12.27 -21.57 2.76
CA ARG A 12 -12.53 -22.25 1.49
C ARG A 12 -11.32 -22.33 0.58
N VAL A 13 -10.51 -21.26 0.50
CA VAL A 13 -9.43 -21.16 -0.51
C VAL A 13 -8.03 -21.02 0.10
N GLY A 14 -7.94 -20.95 1.42
CA GLY A 14 -6.70 -20.69 2.16
C GLY A 14 -6.42 -19.18 2.31
N SER A 15 -5.91 -18.79 3.48
CA SER A 15 -5.60 -17.38 3.80
C SER A 15 -4.68 -16.73 2.78
N GLN A 16 -3.67 -17.45 2.26
CA GLN A 16 -2.72 -16.95 1.26
C GLN A 16 -3.39 -16.46 -0.05
N SER A 17 -4.64 -16.83 -0.28
CA SER A 17 -5.42 -16.42 -1.47
C SER A 17 -6.35 -15.24 -1.19
N VAL A 18 -6.39 -14.74 0.05
CA VAL A 18 -7.29 -13.67 0.47
C VAL A 18 -6.53 -12.36 0.61
N ILE A 19 -6.78 -11.43 -0.30
CA ILE A 19 -6.22 -10.08 -0.26
C ILE A 19 -7.32 -9.08 0.09
N VAL A 20 -7.07 -8.24 1.09
CA VAL A 20 -8.01 -7.19 1.49
C VAL A 20 -7.44 -5.82 1.14
N VAL A 21 -8.21 -5.03 0.41
CA VAL A 21 -7.84 -3.65 0.04
C VAL A 21 -8.54 -2.66 0.96
N LEU A 22 -7.79 -1.75 1.54
CA LEU A 22 -8.29 -0.66 2.39
C LEU A 22 -8.06 0.69 1.72
N ASP A 23 -9.14 1.36 1.33
CA ASP A 23 -9.11 2.77 0.95
C ASP A 23 -9.05 3.62 2.23
N ILE A 24 -7.97 4.38 2.38
CA ILE A 24 -7.66 5.11 3.61
C ILE A 24 -7.52 6.59 3.32
N LYS A 25 -8.13 7.41 4.18
CA LYS A 25 -8.06 8.85 4.12
C LYS A 25 -7.55 9.45 5.42
N LYS A 26 -6.77 10.53 5.32
CA LYS A 26 -6.32 11.30 6.47
C LYS A 26 -7.44 12.18 7.00
N LYS A 27 -7.63 12.22 8.32
CA LYS A 27 -8.62 13.09 8.96
C LYS A 27 -8.07 14.50 9.17
N LEU A 28 -8.94 15.51 9.10
CA LEU A 28 -8.57 16.91 9.35
C LEU A 28 -7.98 17.15 10.75
N LEU A 29 -8.50 16.47 11.75
CA LEU A 29 -8.04 16.57 13.15
C LEU A 29 -6.94 15.55 13.51
N GLY A 30 -6.32 14.94 12.51
CA GLY A 30 -5.28 13.93 12.67
C GLY A 30 -5.82 12.50 12.68
N GLY A 31 -4.91 11.54 12.41
CA GLY A 31 -5.24 10.12 12.26
C GLY A 31 -5.79 9.77 10.88
N TYR A 32 -6.28 8.53 10.76
CA TYR A 32 -6.71 7.93 9.51
C TYR A 32 -8.07 7.25 9.67
N GLU A 33 -8.76 7.05 8.58
CA GLU A 33 -10.06 6.41 8.52
C GLU A 33 -10.22 5.60 7.24
N VAL A 34 -10.88 4.44 7.34
CA VAL A 34 -11.26 3.62 6.19
C VAL A 34 -12.46 4.23 5.49
N TYR A 35 -12.38 4.31 4.17
CA TYR A 35 -13.46 4.76 3.30
C TYR A 35 -13.97 3.62 2.43
N THR A 36 -15.17 3.77 1.91
CA THR A 36 -15.83 2.85 0.97
C THR A 36 -16.44 3.64 -0.19
N HIS A 37 -17.01 2.92 -1.19
CA HIS A 37 -17.64 3.53 -2.35
C HIS A 37 -16.70 4.49 -3.10
N ASN A 38 -15.48 4.00 -3.42
CA ASN A 38 -14.44 4.80 -4.10
C ASN A 38 -14.10 6.10 -3.34
N GLY A 39 -13.88 5.98 -2.02
CA GLY A 39 -13.49 7.12 -1.19
C GLY A 39 -14.60 8.12 -0.87
N LYS A 40 -15.87 7.80 -1.16
CA LYS A 40 -17.00 8.73 -0.97
C LYS A 40 -17.68 8.60 0.39
N LYS A 41 -17.62 7.42 1.02
CA LYS A 41 -18.33 7.14 2.27
C LYS A 41 -17.35 6.83 3.39
N SER A 42 -17.32 7.72 4.39
CA SER A 42 -16.63 7.50 5.68
C SER A 42 -17.26 6.33 6.43
N THR A 43 -16.44 5.53 7.09
CA THR A 43 -16.89 4.38 7.88
C THR A 43 -16.72 4.56 9.39
N GLY A 44 -15.97 5.58 9.83
CA GLY A 44 -15.56 5.74 11.23
C GLY A 44 -14.48 4.75 11.69
N ILE A 45 -14.08 3.79 10.85
CA ILE A 45 -13.17 2.70 11.21
C ILE A 45 -11.71 3.18 11.19
N ASN A 46 -10.99 2.91 12.27
CA ASN A 46 -9.54 3.14 12.33
C ASN A 46 -8.80 2.05 11.53
N PRO A 47 -8.03 2.41 10.47
CA PRO A 47 -7.42 1.42 9.58
C PRO A 47 -6.34 0.57 10.27
N ILE A 48 -5.63 1.10 11.26
CA ILE A 48 -4.56 0.37 11.96
C ILE A 48 -5.18 -0.79 12.77
N LYS A 49 -6.21 -0.49 13.54
CA LYS A 49 -6.93 -1.52 14.32
C LYS A 49 -7.62 -2.52 13.39
N PHE A 50 -8.19 -2.03 12.30
CA PHE A 50 -8.91 -2.88 11.35
C PHE A 50 -7.96 -3.79 10.55
N ALA A 51 -6.77 -3.34 10.18
CA ALA A 51 -5.76 -4.19 9.57
C ALA A 51 -5.38 -5.38 10.48
N LYS A 52 -5.21 -5.15 11.79
CA LYS A 52 -4.95 -6.23 12.75
C LYS A 52 -6.12 -7.21 12.88
N GLU A 53 -7.33 -6.70 12.85
CA GLU A 53 -8.54 -7.54 12.85
C GLU A 53 -8.64 -8.40 11.60
N LEU A 54 -8.39 -7.82 10.41
CA LEU A 54 -8.40 -8.55 9.14
C LEU A 54 -7.35 -9.66 9.09
N GLU A 55 -6.15 -9.43 9.61
CA GLU A 55 -5.13 -10.46 9.79
C GLU A 55 -5.68 -11.60 10.67
N ARG A 56 -6.29 -11.29 11.81
CA ARG A 56 -6.91 -12.28 12.71
C ARG A 56 -8.05 -13.06 12.04
N LEU A 57 -8.81 -12.42 11.14
CA LEU A 57 -9.89 -13.04 10.39
C LEU A 57 -9.41 -13.91 9.22
N GLY A 58 -8.10 -13.94 8.93
CA GLY A 58 -7.51 -14.82 7.94
C GLY A 58 -7.16 -14.15 6.61
N ALA A 59 -7.04 -12.82 6.56
CA ALA A 59 -6.43 -12.16 5.41
C ALA A 59 -4.97 -12.61 5.26
N GLY A 60 -4.56 -12.95 4.04
CA GLY A 60 -3.19 -13.34 3.71
C GLY A 60 -2.32 -12.19 3.23
N GLU A 61 -2.93 -11.10 2.78
CA GLU A 61 -2.27 -9.86 2.41
C GLU A 61 -3.21 -8.68 2.63
N ILE A 62 -2.64 -7.53 3.00
CA ILE A 62 -3.37 -6.25 3.04
C ILE A 62 -2.76 -5.30 2.01
N ILE A 63 -3.62 -4.70 1.18
CA ILE A 63 -3.26 -3.58 0.32
C ILE A 63 -3.84 -2.31 0.93
N ILE A 64 -3.02 -1.32 1.19
CA ILE A 64 -3.47 0.01 1.61
C ILE A 64 -3.38 0.99 0.46
N ASN A 65 -4.47 1.71 0.21
CA ASN A 65 -4.54 2.78 -0.76
C ASN A 65 -4.75 4.12 -0.04
N SER A 66 -3.74 4.99 -0.07
CA SER A 66 -3.88 6.37 0.43
C SER A 66 -4.59 7.21 -0.61
N ILE A 67 -5.93 7.31 -0.51
CA ILE A 67 -6.76 8.02 -1.50
C ILE A 67 -6.51 9.53 -1.56
N ASP A 68 -5.94 10.12 -0.52
CA ASP A 68 -5.51 11.53 -0.52
C ASP A 68 -4.23 11.76 -1.34
N GLN A 69 -3.43 10.72 -1.55
CA GLN A 69 -2.20 10.76 -2.34
C GLN A 69 -2.38 10.19 -3.73
N ASP A 70 -3.44 9.39 -3.95
CA ASP A 70 -3.66 8.73 -5.22
C ASP A 70 -3.79 9.73 -6.37
N GLY A 71 -3.04 9.50 -7.45
CA GLY A 71 -2.98 10.40 -8.62
C GLY A 71 -2.19 11.70 -8.43
N LEU A 72 -1.78 12.06 -7.20
CA LEU A 72 -1.05 13.31 -6.95
C LEU A 72 0.43 13.26 -7.35
N MET A 73 1.03 12.06 -7.38
CA MET A 73 2.45 11.85 -7.70
C MET A 73 3.40 12.65 -6.76
N LYS A 74 3.09 12.72 -5.47
CA LYS A 74 3.85 13.48 -4.44
C LYS A 74 4.55 12.60 -3.42
N GLY A 75 4.61 11.30 -3.65
CA GLY A 75 5.16 10.30 -2.74
C GLY A 75 4.08 9.58 -1.94
N TYR A 76 4.46 8.45 -1.36
CA TYR A 76 3.58 7.65 -0.48
C TYR A 76 3.40 8.30 0.89
N ASP A 77 2.30 8.00 1.59
CA ASP A 77 2.11 8.37 3.00
C ASP A 77 2.93 7.42 3.91
N LEU A 78 4.21 7.74 4.10
CA LEU A 78 5.13 6.93 4.91
C LEU A 78 4.65 6.75 6.36
N ASN A 79 3.99 7.76 6.94
CA ASN A 79 3.46 7.65 8.30
C ASN A 79 2.31 6.64 8.41
N LEU A 80 1.46 6.56 7.41
CA LEU A 80 0.43 5.52 7.33
C LEU A 80 1.06 4.14 7.18
N ILE A 81 2.03 4.01 6.29
CA ILE A 81 2.75 2.75 6.03
C ILE A 81 3.41 2.25 7.30
N ASP A 82 4.16 3.11 8.01
CA ASP A 82 4.83 2.77 9.27
C ASP A 82 3.86 2.16 10.27
N LYS A 83 2.75 2.85 10.53
CA LYS A 83 1.75 2.42 11.51
C LYS A 83 1.09 1.07 11.18
N ILE A 84 0.85 0.81 9.91
CA ILE A 84 0.27 -0.47 9.48
C ILE A 84 1.33 -1.58 9.54
N ALA A 85 2.53 -1.34 8.99
CA ALA A 85 3.62 -2.31 8.96
C ALA A 85 4.05 -2.76 10.36
N GLU A 86 4.04 -1.85 11.36
CA GLU A 86 4.31 -2.17 12.77
C GLU A 86 3.20 -2.98 13.44
N THR A 87 2.02 -3.03 12.84
CA THR A 87 0.82 -3.63 13.48
C THR A 87 0.53 -5.04 12.99
N ILE A 88 0.83 -5.35 11.73
CA ILE A 88 0.54 -6.65 11.10
C ILE A 88 1.82 -7.43 10.80
N SER A 89 1.71 -8.75 10.69
CA SER A 89 2.81 -9.64 10.31
C SER A 89 2.64 -10.28 8.93
N ILE A 90 1.47 -10.14 8.32
CA ILE A 90 1.19 -10.60 6.97
C ILE A 90 1.72 -9.61 5.92
N PRO A 91 1.92 -10.04 4.67
CA PRO A 91 2.32 -9.17 3.58
C PRO A 91 1.50 -7.88 3.48
N LEU A 92 2.21 -6.77 3.30
CA LEU A 92 1.64 -5.45 3.08
C LEU A 92 2.02 -4.95 1.69
N THR A 93 1.05 -4.48 0.92
CA THR A 93 1.27 -3.75 -0.33
C THR A 93 0.73 -2.32 -0.17
N VAL A 94 1.50 -1.33 -0.64
CA VAL A 94 1.16 0.08 -0.55
C VAL A 94 0.85 0.67 -1.91
N LEU A 95 -0.20 1.48 -1.98
CA LEU A 95 -0.69 2.14 -3.18
C LEU A 95 -1.07 3.61 -2.87
N GLY A 96 -1.01 4.45 -3.88
CA GLY A 96 -1.40 5.87 -3.82
C GLY A 96 -0.22 6.80 -3.52
N GLY A 97 0.13 7.62 -4.52
CA GLY A 97 1.07 8.73 -4.37
C GLY A 97 2.40 8.63 -5.12
N ALA A 98 2.84 7.46 -5.57
CA ALA A 98 4.10 7.33 -6.29
C ALA A 98 4.21 8.31 -7.47
N GLY A 99 5.23 9.16 -7.46
CA GLY A 99 5.55 10.13 -8.52
C GLY A 99 6.91 9.88 -9.16
N SER A 100 7.77 9.11 -8.50
CA SER A 100 9.12 8.79 -8.96
C SER A 100 9.58 7.41 -8.48
N MET A 101 10.62 6.89 -9.12
CA MET A 101 11.29 5.67 -8.64
C MET A 101 11.88 5.85 -7.23
N SER A 102 12.35 7.05 -6.92
CA SER A 102 12.87 7.40 -5.58
C SER A 102 11.80 7.27 -4.49
N ASP A 103 10.52 7.46 -4.80
CA ASP A 103 9.44 7.24 -3.81
C ASP A 103 9.27 5.76 -3.51
N ILE A 104 9.44 4.90 -4.52
CA ILE A 104 9.45 3.44 -4.37
C ILE A 104 10.68 3.00 -3.55
N GLU A 105 11.85 3.52 -3.90
CA GLU A 105 13.11 3.25 -3.19
C GLU A 105 13.00 3.55 -1.70
N LYS A 106 12.49 4.72 -1.31
CA LYS A 106 12.29 5.11 0.09
C LYS A 106 11.44 4.13 0.90
N VAL A 107 10.38 3.61 0.30
CA VAL A 107 9.53 2.62 0.96
C VAL A 107 10.27 1.31 1.17
N ILE A 108 10.96 0.82 0.13
CA ILE A 108 11.72 -0.44 0.18
C ILE A 108 12.92 -0.34 1.12
N GLU A 109 13.67 0.77 1.09
CA GLU A 109 14.78 1.01 2.02
C GLU A 109 14.35 0.96 3.48
N LYS A 110 13.18 1.52 3.77
CA LYS A 110 12.67 1.62 5.14
C LYS A 110 12.07 0.31 5.66
N HIS A 111 11.31 -0.40 4.81
CA HIS A 111 10.49 -1.54 5.23
C HIS A 111 11.00 -2.90 4.72
N GLY A 112 12.01 -2.91 3.85
CA GLY A 112 12.56 -4.16 3.31
C GLY A 112 11.57 -4.87 2.39
N VAL A 113 11.10 -6.05 2.79
CA VAL A 113 10.18 -6.86 1.99
C VAL A 113 8.75 -6.31 2.12
N ILE A 114 8.35 -5.48 1.17
CA ILE A 114 7.04 -4.87 1.09
C ILE A 114 6.58 -4.78 -0.38
N GLY A 115 5.29 -4.96 -0.63
CA GLY A 115 4.70 -4.70 -1.95
C GLY A 115 4.56 -3.20 -2.20
N VAL A 116 4.96 -2.73 -3.38
CA VAL A 116 4.86 -1.31 -3.77
C VAL A 116 4.17 -1.20 -5.11
N ALA A 117 2.97 -0.62 -5.13
CA ALA A 117 2.17 -0.45 -6.33
C ALA A 117 2.13 1.02 -6.77
N ALA A 118 2.16 1.24 -8.08
CA ALA A 118 2.05 2.57 -8.68
C ALA A 118 1.19 2.52 -9.94
N GLY A 119 0.33 3.52 -10.12
CA GLY A 119 -0.48 3.71 -11.32
C GLY A 119 0.04 4.90 -12.14
N SER A 120 -0.20 6.12 -11.65
CA SER A 120 0.10 7.37 -12.36
C SER A 120 1.55 7.50 -12.81
N LEU A 121 2.51 7.01 -12.01
CA LEU A 121 3.94 6.99 -12.34
C LEU A 121 4.23 6.26 -13.66
N PHE A 122 3.51 5.17 -13.94
CA PHE A 122 3.74 4.34 -15.12
C PHE A 122 2.87 4.73 -16.33
N VAL A 123 1.82 5.53 -16.08
CA VAL A 123 0.87 5.95 -17.14
C VAL A 123 1.17 7.34 -17.65
N PHE A 124 1.63 8.25 -16.77
CA PHE A 124 1.82 9.66 -17.11
C PHE A 124 3.30 10.04 -17.19
N LYS A 125 3.65 10.87 -18.20
CA LYS A 125 5.00 11.42 -18.37
C LYS A 125 4.99 12.93 -18.54
N GLY A 126 5.97 13.57 -17.88
CA GLY A 126 6.24 15.01 -17.98
C GLY A 126 5.24 15.89 -17.25
N PRO A 127 5.46 17.23 -17.26
CA PRO A 127 4.68 18.19 -16.48
C PRO A 127 3.22 18.29 -16.95
N TYR A 128 2.95 17.96 -18.20
CA TYR A 128 1.59 17.96 -18.79
C TYR A 128 0.85 16.63 -18.62
N LYS A 129 1.41 15.67 -17.85
CA LYS A 129 0.84 14.33 -17.65
C LYS A 129 0.38 13.67 -18.95
N ALA A 130 1.23 13.75 -19.99
CA ALA A 130 0.95 13.07 -21.25
C ALA A 130 0.84 11.55 -20.98
N VAL A 131 -0.16 10.91 -21.59
CA VAL A 131 -0.35 9.45 -21.46
C VAL A 131 0.75 8.77 -22.27
N LEU A 132 1.71 8.19 -21.57
CA LEU A 132 2.79 7.41 -22.15
C LEU A 132 3.15 6.30 -21.17
N ILE A 133 2.75 5.07 -21.48
CA ILE A 133 3.08 3.91 -20.64
C ILE A 133 4.61 3.81 -20.54
N ASN A 134 5.11 3.94 -19.33
CA ASN A 134 6.53 3.96 -19.03
C ASN A 134 6.80 3.05 -17.82
N TYR A 135 7.24 1.83 -18.09
CA TYR A 135 7.57 0.87 -17.03
C TYR A 135 9.10 0.85 -16.82
N PRO A 136 9.58 0.75 -15.57
CA PRO A 136 11.01 0.76 -15.29
C PRO A 136 11.71 -0.43 -15.94
N THR A 137 12.88 -0.16 -16.50
CA THR A 137 13.76 -1.19 -17.08
C THR A 137 14.25 -2.15 -15.97
N GLN A 138 14.74 -3.33 -16.38
CA GLN A 138 15.33 -4.29 -15.44
C GLN A 138 16.53 -3.68 -14.70
N ILE A 139 17.30 -2.81 -15.36
CA ILE A 139 18.45 -2.12 -14.76
C ILE A 139 17.99 -1.19 -13.62
N GLU A 140 16.93 -0.40 -13.83
CA GLU A 140 16.35 0.48 -12.82
C GLU A 140 15.78 -0.33 -11.65
N LYS A 141 15.05 -1.40 -11.92
CA LYS A 141 14.56 -2.31 -10.87
C LYS A 141 15.69 -2.93 -10.06
N ASN A 142 16.74 -3.40 -10.72
CA ASN A 142 17.88 -4.01 -10.05
C ASN A 142 18.65 -3.02 -9.14
N LYS A 143 18.64 -1.72 -9.44
CA LYS A 143 19.24 -0.71 -8.54
C LYS A 143 18.48 -0.65 -7.21
N ILE A 144 17.16 -0.64 -7.25
CA ILE A 144 16.31 -0.63 -6.05
C ILE A 144 16.57 -1.86 -5.16
N PHE A 145 16.68 -3.05 -5.78
CA PHE A 145 16.91 -4.30 -5.02
C PHE A 145 18.36 -4.51 -4.55
N LYS A 146 19.37 -3.85 -5.16
CA LYS A 146 20.76 -3.95 -4.73
C LYS A 146 21.03 -3.17 -3.44
N ILE A 147 20.31 -2.12 -3.18
CA ILE A 147 20.41 -1.34 -1.94
C ILE A 147 20.13 -2.23 -0.72
N ASN A 148 19.18 -3.16 -0.82
CA ASN A 148 18.88 -4.08 0.28
C ASN A 148 19.89 -5.21 0.54
N LYS A 149 20.84 -5.47 -0.38
CA LYS A 149 21.87 -6.50 -0.17
C LYS A 149 23.11 -6.00 0.55
N SER A 150 23.34 -4.72 0.58
CA SER A 150 24.49 -4.12 1.28
C SER A 150 24.22 -3.76 2.75
N GLY A 151 23.00 -3.94 3.23
CA GLY A 151 22.60 -3.70 4.63
C GLY A 151 22.58 -4.93 5.55
N ASN A 152 22.82 -6.14 5.01
CA ASN A 152 22.80 -7.40 5.78
C ASN A 152 24.15 -8.13 5.77
N THR A 153 25.23 -7.39 5.98
CA THR A 153 26.54 -7.99 6.31
C THR A 153 27.04 -7.31 7.59
N GLU A 154 26.52 -7.77 8.72
CA GLU A 154 27.21 -7.82 10.02
C GLU A 154 26.60 -8.97 10.84
#